data_49ffcc44abf0b815106e2c5e77874f5c
#
_entry.id   49ffcc44abf0b815106e2c5e77874f5c
#
_cell.length_a   1.000
_cell.length_b   1.000
_cell.length_c   1.000
_cell.angle_alpha   90.00
_cell.angle_beta   90.00
_cell.angle_gamma   90.00
#
_symmetry.space_group_name_H-M   'P 1'
#
loop_
_entity.id
_entity.type
_entity.pdbx_description
1 polymer ?
#
loop_
_entity_poly.entity_id
_entity_poly.type
_entity_poly.pdbx_seq_one_letter_code
_entity_poly.pdbx_strand_id
1 'polypeptide(L)'
;MIHLAGLPPGTRVSRSELSVAAECPEQFLCKVLQNLTRAGLMISHRGNTGGFELEELHRTASVLEVVEAIEGPIRLNLCLTSDHACTRQSWCPAHCVWAVAQAALLQVLRESNISKLAEQAASSRRPPLVVIGEPDWN
;
A
#
# COMPACT_ATOMS: atom_id res chain seq x y z
N MET A 1 -1.52 3.09 -7.87
CA MET A 1 -0.09 3.49 -8.00
C MET A 1 0.71 2.56 -8.91
N ILE A 2 0.67 1.23 -8.77
CA ILE A 2 1.42 0.28 -9.63
C ILE A 2 1.14 0.53 -11.13
N HIS A 3 -0.12 0.69 -11.53
CA HIS A 3 -0.49 1.01 -12.91
C HIS A 3 0.21 2.30 -13.41
N LEU A 4 0.16 3.37 -12.64
CA LEU A 4 0.82 4.65 -13.01
C LEU A 4 2.35 4.53 -13.06
N ALA A 5 2.95 3.74 -12.17
CA ALA A 5 4.39 3.49 -12.17
C ALA A 5 4.85 2.69 -13.41
N GLY A 6 3.97 1.91 -14.02
CA GLY A 6 4.23 1.21 -15.29
C GLY A 6 4.14 2.10 -16.52
N LEU A 7 3.66 3.34 -16.40
CA LEU A 7 3.54 4.29 -17.49
C LEU A 7 4.76 5.22 -17.54
N PRO A 8 5.04 5.87 -18.70
CA PRO A 8 6.10 6.88 -18.77
C PRO A 8 5.92 8.00 -17.73
N PRO A 9 7.01 8.58 -17.20
CA PRO A 9 6.93 9.76 -16.32
C PRO A 9 6.12 10.89 -16.96
N GLY A 10 5.35 11.63 -16.13
CA GLY A 10 4.51 12.73 -16.62
C GLY A 10 3.19 12.28 -17.26
N THR A 11 2.92 10.97 -17.33
CA THR A 11 1.64 10.47 -17.86
C THR A 11 0.51 10.78 -16.91
N ARG A 12 -0.52 11.46 -17.43
CA ARG A 12 -1.77 11.75 -16.70
C ARG A 12 -2.83 10.74 -17.09
N VAL A 13 -3.47 10.17 -16.09
CA VAL A 13 -4.53 9.17 -16.27
C VAL A 13 -5.78 9.67 -15.58
N SER A 14 -6.91 9.63 -16.28
CA SER A 14 -8.20 10.03 -15.71
C SER A 14 -8.67 9.07 -14.61
N ARG A 15 -9.58 9.54 -13.76
CA ARG A 15 -10.19 8.70 -12.73
C ARG A 15 -10.92 7.49 -13.33
N SER A 16 -11.58 7.66 -14.45
CA SER A 16 -12.31 6.58 -15.13
C SER A 16 -11.36 5.50 -15.64
N GLU A 17 -10.27 5.88 -16.29
CA GLU A 17 -9.24 4.94 -16.74
C GLU A 17 -8.61 4.19 -15.56
N LEU A 18 -8.31 4.89 -14.45
CA LEU A 18 -7.79 4.27 -13.23
C LEU A 18 -8.80 3.31 -12.59
N SER A 19 -10.10 3.62 -12.65
CA SER A 19 -11.16 2.74 -12.16
C SER A 19 -11.19 1.42 -12.93
N VAL A 20 -11.08 1.50 -14.26
CA VAL A 20 -11.00 0.32 -15.13
C VAL A 20 -9.71 -0.47 -14.83
N ALA A 21 -8.56 0.20 -14.78
CA ALA A 21 -7.27 -0.44 -14.54
C ALA A 21 -7.14 -1.10 -13.14
N ALA A 22 -7.85 -0.56 -12.15
CA ALA A 22 -7.87 -1.08 -10.78
C ALA A 22 -9.05 -2.03 -10.52
N GLU A 23 -9.92 -2.24 -11.50
CA GLU A 23 -11.14 -3.06 -11.39
C GLU A 23 -11.99 -2.67 -10.15
N CYS A 24 -12.07 -1.36 -9.84
CA CYS A 24 -12.78 -0.89 -8.67
C CYS A 24 -13.72 0.28 -8.98
N PRO A 25 -14.84 0.44 -8.23
CA PRO A 25 -15.79 1.52 -8.45
C PRO A 25 -15.13 2.90 -8.31
N GLU A 26 -15.49 3.85 -9.22
CA GLU A 26 -14.95 5.21 -9.21
C GLU A 26 -15.15 5.96 -7.89
N GLN A 27 -16.28 5.73 -7.22
CA GLN A 27 -16.57 6.37 -5.93
C GLN A 27 -15.56 5.98 -4.84
N PHE A 28 -15.23 4.69 -4.77
CA PHE A 28 -14.21 4.19 -3.85
C PHE A 28 -12.83 4.72 -4.24
N LEU A 29 -12.48 4.61 -5.53
CA LEU A 29 -11.20 5.10 -6.05
C LEU A 29 -11.00 6.59 -5.79
N CYS A 30 -12.05 7.41 -5.89
CA CYS A 30 -11.98 8.84 -5.61
C CYS A 30 -11.41 9.13 -4.20
N LYS A 31 -11.88 8.41 -3.19
CA LYS A 31 -11.39 8.56 -1.81
C LYS A 31 -9.91 8.15 -1.69
N VAL A 32 -9.54 7.03 -2.30
CA VAL A 32 -8.15 6.56 -2.33
C VAL A 32 -7.22 7.59 -2.99
N LEU A 33 -7.59 8.08 -4.18
CA LEU A 33 -6.80 9.09 -4.91
C LEU A 33 -6.66 10.40 -4.14
N GLN A 34 -7.72 10.84 -3.43
CA GLN A 34 -7.65 12.01 -2.56
C GLN A 34 -6.66 11.82 -1.39
N ASN A 35 -6.65 10.65 -0.76
CA ASN A 35 -5.72 10.34 0.32
C ASN A 35 -4.27 10.32 -0.19
N LEU A 36 -4.01 9.65 -1.30
CA LEU A 36 -2.68 9.62 -1.93
C LEU A 36 -2.19 11.01 -2.34
N THR A 37 -3.07 11.84 -2.92
CA THR A 37 -2.74 13.24 -3.27
C THR A 37 -2.46 14.07 -2.04
N ARG A 38 -3.25 13.92 -0.96
CA ARG A 38 -3.03 14.63 0.31
C ARG A 38 -1.73 14.22 0.99
N ALA A 39 -1.35 12.96 0.87
CA ALA A 39 -0.06 12.45 1.36
C ALA A 39 1.15 12.85 0.48
N GLY A 40 0.92 13.54 -0.64
CA GLY A 40 1.97 13.95 -1.57
C GLY A 40 2.50 12.83 -2.46
N LEU A 41 1.91 11.63 -2.42
CA LEU A 41 2.35 10.47 -3.23
C LEU A 41 1.87 10.53 -4.68
N MET A 42 1.04 11.51 -5.03
CA MET A 42 0.41 11.64 -6.34
C MET A 42 0.01 13.09 -6.58
N ILE A 43 0.09 13.55 -7.83
CA ILE A 43 -0.42 14.87 -8.25
C ILE A 43 -1.79 14.71 -8.88
N SER A 44 -2.69 15.62 -8.51
CA SER A 44 -4.01 15.78 -9.14
C SER A 44 -4.03 17.05 -10.00
N HIS A 45 -4.31 16.88 -11.29
CA HIS A 45 -4.49 17.98 -12.24
C HIS A 45 -5.96 18.25 -12.47
N ARG A 46 -6.38 19.54 -12.43
CA ARG A 46 -7.76 19.98 -12.68
C ARG A 46 -7.97 20.32 -14.16
N GLY A 47 -9.22 20.36 -14.60
CA GLY A 47 -9.64 20.76 -15.95
C GLY A 47 -9.99 19.59 -16.86
N ASN A 48 -10.33 19.90 -18.12
CA ASN A 48 -10.79 18.93 -19.09
C ASN A 48 -9.71 17.90 -19.50
N THR A 49 -8.43 18.30 -19.43
CA THR A 49 -7.26 17.44 -19.60
C THR A 49 -6.62 17.06 -18.26
N GLY A 50 -7.39 17.13 -17.19
CA GLY A 50 -6.97 16.79 -15.85
C GLY A 50 -6.82 15.29 -15.64
N GLY A 51 -6.37 14.91 -14.47
CA GLY A 51 -6.17 13.50 -14.12
C GLY A 51 -5.20 13.37 -12.96
N PHE A 52 -4.66 12.19 -12.82
CA PHE A 52 -3.71 11.85 -11.77
C PHE A 52 -2.38 11.46 -12.39
N GLU A 53 -1.31 11.90 -11.77
CA GLU A 53 0.06 11.68 -12.20
C GLU A 53 0.90 11.19 -11.03
N LEU A 54 1.78 10.24 -11.29
CA LEU A 54 2.77 9.78 -10.32
C LEU A 54 4.11 10.46 -10.62
N GLU A 55 4.57 11.31 -9.72
CA GLU A 55 5.89 11.93 -9.83
C GLU A 55 7.00 10.89 -9.76
N GLU A 56 8.10 11.18 -10.44
CA GLU A 56 9.30 10.32 -10.49
C GLU A 56 9.81 10.00 -9.08
N LEU A 57 9.84 10.99 -8.20
CA LEU A 57 10.26 10.83 -6.80
C LEU A 57 9.46 9.76 -6.04
N HIS A 58 8.16 9.63 -6.35
CA HIS A 58 7.25 8.72 -5.64
C HIS A 58 7.09 7.35 -6.30
N ARG A 59 7.78 7.11 -7.43
CA ARG A 59 7.82 5.78 -8.05
C ARG A 59 8.51 4.74 -7.18
N THR A 60 9.45 5.16 -6.35
CA THR A 60 10.16 4.31 -5.40
C THR A 60 9.51 4.23 -4.02
N ALA A 61 8.33 4.85 -3.85
CA ALA A 61 7.57 4.73 -2.60
C ALA A 61 7.36 3.26 -2.23
N SER A 62 7.49 2.96 -0.95
CA SER A 62 7.23 1.62 -0.43
C SER A 62 5.72 1.32 -0.40
N VAL A 63 5.38 0.04 -0.43
CA VAL A 63 3.99 -0.40 -0.23
C VAL A 63 3.47 0.07 1.14
N LEU A 64 4.33 0.12 2.16
CA LEU A 64 3.99 0.62 3.48
C LEU A 64 3.52 2.08 3.43
N GLU A 65 4.29 2.98 2.80
CA GLU A 65 3.93 4.39 2.66
C GLU A 65 2.59 4.58 1.96
N VAL A 66 2.34 3.80 0.91
CA VAL A 66 1.06 3.84 0.18
C VAL A 66 -0.11 3.38 1.04
N VAL A 67 0.04 2.28 1.78
CA VAL A 67 -1.02 1.76 2.66
C VAL A 67 -1.28 2.73 3.81
N GLU A 68 -0.24 3.23 4.46
CA GLU A 68 -0.38 4.16 5.59
C GLU A 68 -0.96 5.53 5.15
N ALA A 69 -0.73 5.96 3.94
CA ALA A 69 -1.36 7.15 3.37
C ALA A 69 -2.90 7.01 3.22
N ILE A 70 -3.39 5.80 3.02
CA ILE A 70 -4.82 5.52 2.80
C ILE A 70 -5.53 5.16 4.10
N GLU A 71 -4.96 4.24 4.87
CA GLU A 71 -5.59 3.61 6.04
C GLU A 71 -5.04 4.13 7.38
N GLY A 72 -3.94 4.88 7.34
CA GLY A 72 -3.17 5.23 8.54
C GLY A 72 -2.25 4.10 8.99
N PRO A 73 -1.58 4.25 10.17
CA PRO A 73 -0.61 3.30 10.65
C PRO A 73 -1.17 1.89 10.79
N ILE A 74 -0.50 0.92 10.18
CA ILE A 74 -0.91 -0.49 10.26
C ILE A 74 -0.74 -1.01 11.69
N ARG A 75 -1.81 -1.59 12.22
CA ARG A 75 -1.84 -2.25 13.53
C ARG A 75 -2.58 -3.57 13.43
N LEU A 76 -1.89 -4.67 13.68
CA LEU A 76 -2.49 -6.00 13.60
C LEU A 76 -3.45 -6.29 14.75
N ASN A 77 -3.24 -5.64 15.91
CA ASN A 77 -4.08 -5.86 17.07
C ASN A 77 -4.15 -4.59 17.94
N LEU A 78 -5.21 -4.47 18.73
CA LEU A 78 -5.44 -3.33 19.62
C LEU A 78 -4.28 -3.10 20.59
N CYS A 79 -3.67 -4.15 21.14
CA CYS A 79 -2.54 -4.05 22.06
C CYS A 79 -1.26 -3.47 21.43
N LEU A 80 -1.24 -3.23 20.11
CA LEU A 80 -0.12 -2.61 19.40
C LEU A 80 -0.42 -1.13 19.01
N THR A 81 -1.55 -0.58 19.42
CA THR A 81 -1.93 0.80 19.08
C THR A 81 -1.31 1.82 20.04
N SER A 82 -1.26 1.51 21.32
CA SER A 82 -0.63 2.33 22.37
C SER A 82 -0.33 1.49 23.60
N ASP A 83 0.52 1.99 24.49
CA ASP A 83 0.94 1.29 25.71
C ASP A 83 -0.17 1.02 26.73
N HIS A 84 -1.36 1.60 26.53
CA HIS A 84 -2.51 1.43 27.41
C HIS A 84 -3.76 0.91 26.70
N ALA A 85 -3.65 0.52 25.44
CA ALA A 85 -4.79 0.07 24.64
C ALA A 85 -5.38 -1.25 25.12
N CYS A 86 -4.60 -2.08 25.84
CA CYS A 86 -5.04 -3.35 26.40
C CYS A 86 -4.53 -3.50 27.83
N THR A 87 -5.45 -3.77 28.76
CA THR A 87 -5.12 -3.96 30.19
C THR A 87 -4.25 -5.20 30.47
N ARG A 88 -4.18 -6.13 29.53
CA ARG A 88 -3.40 -7.38 29.62
C ARG A 88 -2.03 -7.29 28.95
N GLN A 89 -1.68 -6.16 28.33
CA GLN A 89 -0.49 -6.01 27.48
C GLN A 89 0.80 -6.45 28.19
N SER A 90 0.99 -6.06 29.47
CA SER A 90 2.22 -6.31 30.23
C SER A 90 2.49 -7.79 30.58
N TRP A 91 1.47 -8.64 30.53
CA TRP A 91 1.59 -10.06 30.92
C TRP A 91 0.96 -11.03 29.91
N CYS A 92 0.44 -10.53 28.80
CA CYS A 92 -0.20 -11.35 27.78
C CYS A 92 0.86 -12.02 26.87
N PRO A 93 0.98 -13.36 26.86
CA PRO A 93 1.95 -14.03 26.00
C PRO A 93 1.71 -13.81 24.49
N ALA A 94 0.44 -13.61 24.09
CA ALA A 94 0.09 -13.31 22.71
C ALA A 94 0.57 -11.91 22.26
N HIS A 95 0.82 -10.97 23.18
CA HIS A 95 1.32 -9.64 22.83
C HIS A 95 2.67 -9.72 22.10
N CYS A 96 3.61 -10.51 22.59
CA CYS A 96 4.92 -10.71 21.96
C CYS A 96 4.78 -11.30 20.54
N VAL A 97 3.87 -12.26 20.37
CA VAL A 97 3.61 -12.88 19.05
C VAL A 97 3.11 -11.84 18.06
N TRP A 98 2.11 -11.02 18.46
CA TRP A 98 1.58 -9.96 17.60
C TRP A 98 2.61 -8.87 17.31
N ALA A 99 3.46 -8.52 18.26
CA ALA A 99 4.53 -7.54 18.05
C ALA A 99 5.55 -8.03 16.99
N VAL A 100 5.98 -9.29 17.09
CA VAL A 100 6.89 -9.89 16.10
C VAL A 100 6.24 -9.99 14.72
N ALA A 101 4.99 -10.46 14.65
CA ALA A 101 4.24 -10.55 13.40
C ALA A 101 4.06 -9.18 12.74
N GLN A 102 3.73 -8.14 13.50
CA GLN A 102 3.62 -6.78 12.98
C GLN A 102 4.97 -6.27 12.47
N ALA A 103 6.06 -6.48 13.20
CA ALA A 103 7.39 -6.06 12.78
C ALA A 103 7.78 -6.71 11.44
N ALA A 104 7.54 -8.01 11.29
CA ALA A 104 7.80 -8.74 10.05
C ALA A 104 6.94 -8.22 8.88
N LEU A 105 5.64 -7.99 9.11
CA LEU A 105 4.74 -7.42 8.11
C LEU A 105 5.22 -6.03 7.65
N LEU A 106 5.51 -5.13 8.59
CA LEU A 106 5.96 -3.78 8.27
C LEU A 106 7.30 -3.79 7.52
N GLN A 107 8.20 -4.72 7.85
CA GLN A 107 9.46 -4.87 7.13
C GLN A 107 9.21 -5.28 5.67
N VAL A 108 8.41 -6.30 5.41
CA VAL A 108 8.08 -6.75 4.04
C VAL A 108 7.46 -5.61 3.22
N LEU A 109 6.50 -4.88 3.80
CA LEU A 109 5.84 -3.77 3.12
C LEU A 109 6.79 -2.59 2.87
N ARG A 110 7.75 -2.33 3.76
CA ARG A 110 8.75 -1.27 3.62
C ARG A 110 9.78 -1.59 2.54
N GLU A 111 10.20 -2.85 2.43
CA GLU A 111 11.19 -3.31 1.43
C GLU A 111 10.58 -3.46 0.03
N SER A 112 9.26 -3.58 -0.06
CA SER A 112 8.54 -3.66 -1.32
C SER A 112 8.24 -2.27 -1.86
N ASN A 113 8.69 -1.94 -3.06
CA ASN A 113 8.42 -0.63 -3.68
C ASN A 113 7.55 -0.73 -4.94
N ILE A 114 6.89 0.38 -5.26
CA ILE A 114 5.90 0.46 -6.33
C ILE A 114 6.51 0.23 -7.71
N SER A 115 7.73 0.72 -7.98
CA SER A 115 8.38 0.53 -9.28
C SER A 115 8.70 -0.94 -9.56
N LYS A 116 9.25 -1.65 -8.58
CA LYS A 116 9.52 -3.10 -8.72
C LYS A 116 8.24 -3.89 -8.99
N LEU A 117 7.15 -3.54 -8.31
CA LEU A 117 5.85 -4.17 -8.55
C LEU A 117 5.31 -3.87 -9.94
N ALA A 118 5.51 -2.65 -10.45
CA ALA A 118 5.14 -2.28 -11.80
C ALA A 118 5.96 -3.04 -12.87
N GLU A 119 7.26 -3.19 -12.67
CA GLU A 119 8.13 -4.00 -13.53
C GLU A 119 7.72 -5.47 -13.56
N GLN A 120 7.39 -6.03 -12.41
CA GLN A 120 6.88 -7.41 -12.31
C GLN A 120 5.53 -7.58 -13.03
N ALA A 121 4.62 -6.61 -12.88
CA ALA A 121 3.34 -6.61 -13.58
C ALA A 121 3.52 -6.53 -15.10
N ALA A 122 4.44 -5.71 -15.60
CA ALA A 122 4.74 -5.56 -17.03
C ALA A 122 5.37 -6.81 -17.64
N SER A 123 6.17 -7.56 -16.88
CA SER A 123 6.83 -8.77 -17.35
C SER A 123 5.92 -9.98 -17.43
N SER A 124 4.64 -9.88 -17.10
CA SER A 124 3.66 -10.98 -17.01
C SER A 124 4.14 -12.20 -16.18
N ARG A 125 5.22 -12.02 -15.43
CA ARG A 125 5.68 -13.04 -14.48
C ARG A 125 4.80 -12.90 -13.24
N ARG A 126 3.84 -13.79 -13.12
CA ARG A 126 3.19 -14.03 -11.82
C ARG A 126 4.32 -14.25 -10.81
N PRO A 127 4.50 -13.45 -9.77
CA PRO A 127 5.47 -13.75 -8.74
C PRO A 127 5.14 -15.16 -8.22
N PRO A 128 6.14 -16.01 -7.94
CA PRO A 128 5.85 -17.24 -7.24
C PRO A 128 5.08 -16.85 -5.97
N LEU A 129 3.94 -17.50 -5.76
CA LEU A 129 3.25 -17.39 -4.47
C LEU A 129 4.30 -17.76 -3.42
N VAL A 130 4.65 -16.81 -2.57
CA VAL A 130 5.42 -17.11 -1.36
C VAL A 130 4.47 -17.96 -0.52
N VAL A 131 4.56 -19.26 -0.70
CA VAL A 131 3.95 -20.21 0.23
C VAL A 131 4.77 -20.04 1.50
N ILE A 132 4.25 -19.22 2.42
CA ILE A 132 4.71 -19.23 3.81
C ILE A 132 4.50 -20.68 4.23
N GLY A 133 5.61 -21.41 4.47
CA GLY A 133 5.57 -22.82 4.80
C GLY A 133 4.48 -23.10 5.83
N GLU A 134 3.78 -24.21 5.66
CA GLU A 134 2.73 -24.62 6.61
C GLU A 134 3.30 -24.52 8.02
N PRO A 135 2.66 -23.77 8.93
CA PRO A 135 3.11 -23.74 10.30
C PRO A 135 2.99 -25.14 10.89
N ASP A 136 4.09 -25.69 11.37
CA ASP A 136 4.09 -26.94 12.14
C ASP A 136 3.28 -26.74 13.43
N TRP A 137 2.01 -27.11 13.34
CA TRP A 137 1.10 -27.21 14.50
C TRP A 137 1.24 -28.59 15.17
N ASN A 138 2.43 -28.93 15.69
CA ASN A 138 2.63 -30.02 16.63
C ASN A 138 2.79 -29.52 18.04
#